data_8df8443e1e6c582522215844776c01ac
#
_entry.id   8df8443e1e6c582522215844776c01ac
#
_cell.length_a   1.000
_cell.length_b   1.000
_cell.length_c   1.000
_cell.angle_alpha   90.00
_cell.angle_beta   90.00
_cell.angle_gamma   90.00
#
_symmetry.space_group_name_H-M   'P 1'
#
loop_
_entity.id
_entity.type
_entity.pdbx_description
1 polymer ?
#
loop_
_entity_poly.entity_id
_entity_poly.type
_entity_poly.pdbx_seq_one_letter_code
_entity_poly.pdbx_strand_id
1 'polypeptide(L)'
;MKCLKAYLNIKKYKRIIKKSQNIIELDFSDLKKQLANPDKNFILIGRPTCAMCQQSIPYIEKATQKEKYDIYYFDTDKYEPNQYMKFFSSIGIKVLPSLLYLKGQNTFERTSVYRPENAIELWLNSVTGQ
;
A
#
# COMPACT_ATOMS: atom_id res chain seq x y z
N MET A 1 -14.39 -2.33 -25.03
CA MET A 1 -12.93 -2.40 -25.00
C MET A 1 -12.33 -1.83 -23.73
N LYS A 2 -12.70 -0.61 -23.34
CA LYS A 2 -12.24 -0.03 -22.08
C LYS A 2 -12.65 -0.87 -20.86
N CYS A 3 -13.87 -1.44 -20.87
CA CYS A 3 -14.39 -2.27 -19.78
C CYS A 3 -13.57 -3.56 -19.60
N LEU A 4 -13.17 -4.19 -20.70
CA LEU A 4 -12.35 -5.41 -20.63
C LEU A 4 -10.96 -5.11 -20.09
N LYS A 5 -10.34 -4.02 -20.54
CA LYS A 5 -9.01 -3.64 -20.06
C LYS A 5 -9.04 -3.32 -18.56
N ALA A 6 -10.05 -2.58 -18.11
CA ALA A 6 -10.22 -2.26 -16.70
C ALA A 6 -10.40 -3.53 -15.86
N TYR A 7 -11.23 -4.45 -16.35
CA TYR A 7 -11.47 -5.73 -15.70
C TYR A 7 -10.18 -6.55 -15.55
N LEU A 8 -9.39 -6.62 -16.63
CA LEU A 8 -8.12 -7.36 -16.61
C LEU A 8 -7.11 -6.73 -15.68
N ASN A 9 -7.05 -5.40 -15.61
CA ASN A 9 -6.16 -4.69 -14.71
C ASN A 9 -6.55 -4.94 -13.25
N ILE A 10 -7.83 -4.95 -12.94
CA ILE A 10 -8.34 -5.27 -11.61
C ILE A 10 -7.96 -6.70 -11.23
N LYS A 11 -8.16 -7.65 -12.12
CA LYS A 11 -7.80 -9.06 -11.89
C LYS A 11 -6.30 -9.22 -11.66
N LYS A 12 -5.49 -8.55 -12.46
CA LYS A 12 -4.03 -8.60 -12.32
C LYS A 12 -3.60 -8.07 -10.95
N TYR A 13 -4.16 -6.94 -10.54
CA TYR A 13 -3.87 -6.34 -9.22
C TYR A 13 -4.20 -7.32 -8.10
N LYS A 14 -5.42 -7.87 -8.12
CA LYS A 14 -5.86 -8.83 -7.10
C LYS A 14 -4.96 -10.07 -7.06
N ARG A 15 -4.51 -10.54 -8.23
CA ARG A 15 -3.62 -11.68 -8.32
C ARG A 15 -2.28 -11.40 -7.66
N ILE A 16 -1.70 -10.23 -7.93
CA ILE A 16 -0.43 -9.84 -7.33
C ILE A 16 -0.55 -9.82 -5.80
N ILE A 17 -1.59 -9.19 -5.27
CA ILE A 17 -1.82 -9.14 -3.82
C ILE A 17 -1.95 -10.54 -3.25
N LYS A 18 -2.77 -11.39 -3.89
CA LYS A 18 -3.06 -12.73 -3.37
C LYS A 18 -1.86 -13.66 -3.41
N LYS A 19 -1.05 -13.58 -4.48
CA LYS A 19 0.08 -14.50 -4.69
C LYS A 19 1.36 -14.03 -4.03
N SER A 20 1.46 -12.78 -3.65
CA SER A 20 2.68 -12.26 -3.04
C SER A 20 2.88 -12.85 -1.66
N GLN A 21 4.09 -13.33 -1.38
CA GLN A 21 4.43 -13.91 -0.08
C GLN A 21 4.73 -12.86 0.96
N ASN A 22 5.02 -11.63 0.54
CA ASN A 22 5.40 -10.56 1.46
C ASN A 22 4.30 -9.52 1.67
N ILE A 23 3.10 -9.72 1.10
CA ILE A 23 1.96 -8.82 1.26
C ILE A 23 0.90 -9.51 2.11
N ILE A 24 0.55 -8.88 3.25
CA ILE A 24 -0.39 -9.43 4.23
C ILE A 24 -1.55 -8.46 4.37
N GLU A 25 -2.74 -8.89 3.99
CA GLU A 25 -3.92 -8.02 4.03
C GLU A 25 -4.44 -7.86 5.46
N LEU A 26 -4.83 -6.63 5.81
CA LEU A 26 -5.42 -6.28 7.11
C LEU A 26 -6.86 -5.80 6.92
N ASP A 27 -7.71 -6.05 7.93
CA ASP A 27 -8.98 -5.36 8.04
C ASP A 27 -8.78 -3.97 8.66
N PHE A 28 -9.85 -3.17 8.74
CA PHE A 28 -9.74 -1.80 9.23
C PHE A 28 -9.33 -1.72 10.69
N SER A 29 -9.84 -2.62 11.52
CA SER A 29 -9.49 -2.67 12.94
C SER A 29 -7.99 -2.93 13.11
N ASP A 30 -7.45 -3.90 12.39
CA ASP A 30 -6.03 -4.24 12.45
C ASP A 30 -5.16 -3.14 11.85
N LEU A 31 -5.63 -2.46 10.81
CA LEU A 31 -4.93 -1.30 10.24
C LEU A 31 -4.72 -0.22 11.32
N LYS A 32 -5.78 0.12 12.05
CA LYS A 32 -5.70 1.14 13.09
C LYS A 32 -4.73 0.72 14.20
N LYS A 33 -4.74 -0.56 14.59
CA LYS A 33 -3.83 -1.09 15.59
C LYS A 33 -2.37 -0.99 15.13
N GLN A 34 -2.11 -1.34 13.87
CA GLN A 34 -0.76 -1.29 13.33
C GLN A 34 -0.25 0.15 13.22
N LEU A 35 -1.10 1.09 12.84
CA LEU A 35 -0.71 2.50 12.78
C LEU A 35 -0.38 3.05 14.18
N ALA A 36 -1.14 2.63 15.19
CA ALA A 36 -0.91 3.07 16.57
C ALA A 36 0.32 2.41 17.20
N ASN A 37 0.54 1.13 16.91
CA ASN A 37 1.63 0.35 17.52
C ASN A 37 2.11 -0.72 16.52
N PRO A 38 2.97 -0.35 15.56
CA PRO A 38 3.33 -1.25 14.47
C PRO A 38 4.23 -2.41 14.93
N ASP A 39 3.92 -3.63 14.44
CA ASP A 39 4.82 -4.78 14.54
C ASP A 39 5.62 -4.98 13.25
N LYS A 40 5.20 -4.36 12.14
CA LYS A 40 5.94 -4.27 10.88
C LYS A 40 6.04 -2.82 10.46
N ASN A 41 7.05 -2.51 9.66
CA ASN A 41 7.33 -1.11 9.35
C ASN A 41 6.56 -0.56 8.16
N PHE A 42 5.96 -1.42 7.31
CA PHE A 42 5.37 -0.95 6.05
C PHE A 42 3.90 -1.29 5.94
N ILE A 43 3.12 -0.31 5.48
CA ILE A 43 1.72 -0.51 5.09
C ILE A 43 1.51 0.12 3.72
N LEU A 44 0.86 -0.64 2.83
CA LEU A 44 0.36 -0.14 1.55
C LEU A 44 -1.14 0.03 1.64
N ILE A 45 -1.63 1.24 1.35
CA ILE A 45 -3.07 1.52 1.26
C ILE A 45 -3.38 1.74 -0.21
N GLY A 46 -4.33 0.96 -0.73
CA GLY A 46 -4.71 1.03 -2.12
C GLY A 46 -6.01 0.33 -2.39
N ARG A 47 -6.29 0.06 -3.66
CA ARG A 47 -7.49 -0.65 -4.07
C ARG A 47 -7.36 -1.13 -5.51
N PRO A 48 -8.03 -2.25 -5.85
CA PRO A 48 -7.96 -2.80 -7.21
C PRO A 48 -8.51 -1.88 -8.29
N THR A 49 -9.48 -1.01 -7.96
CA THR A 49 -10.14 -0.14 -8.94
C THR A 49 -9.42 1.17 -9.20
N CYS A 50 -8.32 1.44 -8.50
CA CYS A 50 -7.54 2.67 -8.67
C CYS A 50 -6.47 2.46 -9.75
N ALA A 51 -6.48 3.30 -10.80
CA ALA A 51 -5.54 3.18 -11.91
C ALA A 51 -4.08 3.31 -11.47
N MET A 52 -3.78 4.26 -10.58
CA MET A 52 -2.42 4.44 -10.08
C MET A 52 -1.97 3.28 -9.21
N CYS A 53 -2.89 2.68 -8.45
CA CYS A 53 -2.60 1.48 -7.67
C CYS A 53 -2.24 0.32 -8.60
N GLN A 54 -3.02 0.14 -9.68
CA GLN A 54 -2.77 -0.91 -10.67
C GLN A 54 -1.39 -0.76 -11.32
N GLN A 55 -1.00 0.47 -11.63
CA GLN A 55 0.28 0.75 -12.27
C GLN A 55 1.45 0.59 -11.29
N SER A 56 1.22 0.85 -10.02
CA SER A 56 2.28 0.90 -9.02
C SER A 56 2.56 -0.44 -8.35
N ILE A 57 1.57 -1.32 -8.25
CA ILE A 57 1.69 -2.55 -7.46
C ILE A 57 2.82 -3.48 -7.94
N PRO A 58 3.07 -3.67 -9.25
CA PRO A 58 4.17 -4.53 -9.66
C PRO A 58 5.53 -4.01 -9.18
N TYR A 59 5.71 -2.70 -9.18
CA TYR A 59 6.97 -2.09 -8.74
C TYR A 59 7.13 -2.17 -7.23
N ILE A 60 6.04 -1.95 -6.49
CA ILE A 60 6.05 -2.02 -5.02
C ILE A 60 6.37 -3.46 -4.57
N GLU A 61 5.68 -4.44 -5.15
CA GLU A 61 5.92 -5.85 -4.83
C GLU A 61 7.37 -6.24 -5.11
N LYS A 62 7.86 -5.89 -6.30
CA LYS A 62 9.20 -6.26 -6.73
C LYS A 62 10.27 -5.63 -5.83
N ALA A 63 10.12 -4.34 -5.53
CA ALA A 63 11.07 -3.63 -4.69
C ALA A 63 11.08 -4.16 -3.26
N THR A 64 9.91 -4.41 -2.67
CA THR A 64 9.82 -4.91 -1.30
C THR A 64 10.31 -6.35 -1.18
N GLN A 65 10.08 -7.19 -2.19
CA GLN A 65 10.63 -8.54 -2.22
C GLN A 65 12.15 -8.54 -2.32
N LYS A 66 12.69 -7.69 -3.20
CA LYS A 66 14.13 -7.56 -3.39
C LYS A 66 14.82 -7.13 -2.09
N GLU A 67 14.25 -6.19 -1.39
CA GLU A 67 14.79 -5.69 -0.12
C GLU A 67 14.37 -6.54 1.09
N LYS A 68 13.59 -7.60 0.86
CA LYS A 68 13.13 -8.56 1.88
C LYS A 68 12.28 -7.94 2.98
N TYR A 69 11.39 -7.00 2.60
CA TYR A 69 10.42 -6.42 3.52
C TYR A 69 9.05 -7.06 3.36
N ASP A 70 8.42 -7.41 4.48
CA ASP A 70 6.99 -7.71 4.52
C ASP A 70 6.22 -6.41 4.64
N ILE A 71 5.09 -6.34 3.94
CA ILE A 71 4.23 -5.15 4.01
C ILE A 71 2.80 -5.58 4.33
N TYR A 72 2.13 -4.80 5.17
CA TYR A 72 0.69 -4.93 5.35
C TYR A 72 -0.02 -4.19 4.23
N TYR A 73 -1.22 -4.65 3.91
CA TYR A 73 -2.01 -4.08 2.82
C TYR A 73 -3.44 -3.85 3.30
N PHE A 74 -3.96 -2.66 3.03
CA PHE A 74 -5.36 -2.33 3.30
C PHE A 74 -6.06 -1.97 1.99
N ASP A 75 -7.15 -2.68 1.69
CA ASP A 75 -7.94 -2.53 0.47
C ASP A 75 -9.17 -1.67 0.77
N THR A 76 -9.15 -0.42 0.30
CA THR A 76 -10.28 0.49 0.54
C THR A 76 -11.54 0.09 -0.21
N ASP A 77 -11.44 -0.72 -1.28
CA ASP A 77 -12.63 -1.19 -2.02
C ASP A 77 -13.49 -2.14 -1.20
N LYS A 78 -12.97 -2.71 -0.14
CA LYS A 78 -13.72 -3.63 0.74
C LYS A 78 -14.57 -2.90 1.78
N TYR A 79 -14.54 -1.57 1.78
CA TYR A 79 -15.22 -0.73 2.78
C TYR A 79 -15.93 0.42 2.10
N GLU A 80 -16.99 0.91 2.75
CA GLU A 80 -17.63 2.15 2.32
C GLU A 80 -16.77 3.35 2.71
N PRO A 81 -16.71 4.42 1.89
CA PRO A 81 -15.87 5.57 2.20
C PRO A 81 -16.12 6.17 3.58
N ASN A 82 -17.38 6.19 4.05
CA ASN A 82 -17.70 6.74 5.36
C ASN A 82 -17.10 5.94 6.52
N GLN A 83 -16.62 4.70 6.26
CA GLN A 83 -16.00 3.88 7.30
C GLN A 83 -14.55 4.26 7.57
N TYR A 84 -13.83 4.81 6.57
CA TYR A 84 -12.39 5.02 6.72
C TYR A 84 -11.92 6.44 6.40
N MET A 85 -12.66 7.20 5.59
CA MET A 85 -12.17 8.50 5.08
C MET A 85 -11.91 9.51 6.17
N LYS A 86 -12.75 9.54 7.20
CA LYS A 86 -12.58 10.47 8.31
C LYS A 86 -11.28 10.16 9.07
N PHE A 87 -11.02 8.89 9.31
CA PHE A 87 -9.79 8.46 9.98
C PHE A 87 -8.58 8.79 9.12
N PHE A 88 -8.61 8.48 7.82
CA PHE A 88 -7.50 8.77 6.92
C PHE A 88 -7.22 10.27 6.85
N SER A 89 -8.28 11.09 6.76
CA SER A 89 -8.13 12.54 6.76
C SER A 89 -7.46 13.02 8.05
N SER A 90 -7.82 12.43 9.19
CA SER A 90 -7.27 12.83 10.49
C SER A 90 -5.77 12.56 10.60
N ILE A 91 -5.23 11.60 9.86
CA ILE A 91 -3.80 11.27 9.88
C ILE A 91 -3.07 11.68 8.60
N GLY A 92 -3.75 12.43 7.72
CA GLY A 92 -3.11 13.00 6.54
C GLY A 92 -2.98 12.09 5.32
N ILE A 93 -3.71 10.97 5.28
CA ILE A 93 -3.73 10.10 4.10
C ILE A 93 -4.82 10.61 3.15
N LYS A 94 -4.41 11.14 1.99
CA LYS A 94 -5.32 11.81 1.06
C LYS A 94 -5.31 11.22 -0.36
N VAL A 95 -4.30 10.42 -0.70
CA VAL A 95 -4.15 9.88 -2.05
C VAL A 95 -3.83 8.40 -2.00
N LEU A 96 -4.18 7.68 -3.07
CA LEU A 96 -3.86 6.27 -3.26
C LEU A 96 -3.05 6.10 -4.54
N PRO A 97 -2.10 5.19 -4.58
CA PRO A 97 -1.67 4.37 -3.46
C PRO A 97 -0.86 5.19 -2.45
N SER A 98 -0.84 4.75 -1.20
CA SER A 98 0.04 5.30 -0.19
C SER A 98 0.87 4.17 0.41
N LEU A 99 2.17 4.21 0.20
CA LEU A 99 3.10 3.30 0.85
C LEU A 99 3.74 4.04 2.01
N LEU A 100 3.55 3.51 3.21
CA LEU A 100 3.92 4.15 4.46
C LEU A 100 5.04 3.40 5.14
N TYR A 101 6.00 4.13 5.71
CA TYR A 101 6.97 3.62 6.66
C TYR A 101 6.54 4.06 8.05
N LEU A 102 6.21 3.10 8.92
CA LEU A 102 5.60 3.37 10.21
C LEU A 102 6.65 3.63 11.28
N LYS A 103 6.41 4.68 12.07
CA LYS A 103 7.29 5.07 13.17
C LYS A 103 6.64 4.92 14.54
N GLY A 104 5.34 4.54 14.60
CA GLY A 104 4.57 4.38 15.83
C GLY A 104 3.66 5.55 16.12
N GLN A 105 2.59 5.33 16.90
CA GLN A 105 1.66 6.36 17.37
C GLN A 105 1.08 7.20 16.23
N ASN A 106 0.65 6.54 15.15
CA ASN A 106 0.10 7.17 13.96
C ASN A 106 1.08 8.13 13.26
N THR A 107 2.38 7.91 13.43
CA THR A 107 3.42 8.67 12.73
C THR A 107 4.06 7.80 11.65
N PHE A 108 4.27 8.37 10.47
CA PHE A 108 4.83 7.63 9.34
C PHE A 108 5.41 8.59 8.31
N GLU A 109 6.29 8.05 7.46
CA GLU A 109 6.71 8.70 6.23
C GLU A 109 6.01 8.03 5.06
N ARG A 110 5.73 8.79 4.01
CA ARG A 110 5.02 8.30 2.84
C ARG A 110 5.80 8.63 1.58
N THR A 111 5.86 7.68 0.63
CA THR A 111 6.35 7.99 -0.71
C THR A 111 5.18 8.26 -1.64
N SER A 112 5.39 9.15 -2.61
CA SER A 112 4.46 9.41 -3.71
C SER A 112 5.06 9.04 -5.06
N VAL A 113 6.28 8.50 -5.07
CA VAL A 113 7.00 8.16 -6.31
C VAL A 113 7.13 6.65 -6.41
N TYR A 114 6.43 6.05 -7.37
CA TYR A 114 6.37 4.60 -7.51
C TYR A 114 7.03 4.09 -8.79
N ARG A 115 7.48 4.99 -9.67
CA ARG A 115 8.19 4.64 -10.89
C ARG A 115 9.32 5.63 -11.13
N PRO A 116 10.43 5.17 -11.68
CA PRO A 116 10.79 3.77 -12.00
C PRO A 116 10.99 2.92 -10.75
N GLU A 117 11.16 1.59 -10.90
CA GLU A 117 11.29 0.66 -9.76
C GLU A 117 12.35 1.08 -8.76
N ASN A 118 13.49 1.59 -9.22
CA ASN A 118 14.57 2.00 -8.34
C ASN A 118 14.21 3.19 -7.44
N ALA A 119 13.18 3.96 -7.79
CA ALA A 119 12.72 5.05 -6.92
C ALA A 119 12.14 4.49 -5.62
N ILE A 120 11.42 3.38 -5.68
CA ILE A 120 10.90 2.72 -4.48
C ILE A 120 12.04 2.15 -3.66
N GLU A 121 13.01 1.50 -4.30
CA GLU A 121 14.18 0.95 -3.62
C GLU A 121 14.97 2.04 -2.90
N LEU A 122 15.19 3.17 -3.55
CA LEU A 122 15.89 4.31 -2.95
C LEU A 122 15.12 4.85 -1.75
N TRP A 123 13.80 4.95 -1.85
CA TRP A 123 12.99 5.41 -0.74
C TRP A 123 13.04 4.42 0.43
N LEU A 124 12.91 3.11 0.16
CA LEU A 124 13.01 2.08 1.19
C LEU A 124 14.33 2.19 1.94
N ASN A 125 15.42 2.36 1.23
CA ASN A 125 16.75 2.49 1.84
C ASN A 125 16.86 3.77 2.65
N SER A 126 16.29 4.86 2.16
CA SER A 126 16.36 6.14 2.87
C SER A 126 15.60 6.12 4.19
N VAL A 127 14.41 5.52 4.23
CA VAL A 127 13.59 5.49 5.45
C VAL A 127 14.09 4.47 6.47
N THR A 128 14.74 3.40 6.02
CA THR A 128 15.29 2.36 6.90
C THR A 128 16.73 2.66 7.34
N GLY A 129 17.34 3.70 6.79
CA GLY A 129 18.70 4.08 7.16
C GLY A 129 19.80 3.23 6.54
N GLN A 130 19.48 2.55 5.44
CA GLN A 130 20.45 1.72 4.72
C GLN A 130 21.15 2.44 3.60
#